data_3348dc591e94c4fef747d895a16704bf
#
_entry.id   3348dc591e94c4fef747d895a16704bf
#
_cell.length_a   1.000
_cell.length_b   1.000
_cell.length_c   1.000
_cell.angle_alpha   90.00
_cell.angle_beta   90.00
_cell.angle_gamma   90.00
#
_symmetry.space_group_name_H-M   'P 1'
#
loop_
_entity.id
_entity.type
_entity.pdbx_description
1 polymer ?
#
loop_
_entity_poly.entity_id
_entity_poly.type
_entity_poly.pdbx_seq_one_letter_code
_entity_poly.pdbx_strand_id
1 'polypeptide(L)'
;MPQIKAPISVSGSDAAWSKNGAGTTILCTSDHIASPDDGTYISNSGGDAIRVKIDPPDHPNKTTGLKMKCRCSGSGIGQEIALRLFQGSTGIADYGSISIAPGSFEDYEQEISEGEAASITDYSDLYLEVQSSTTDQLDVSVLELEAADRILRVYVTT
;
A
#
# COMPACT_ATOMS: atom_id res chain seq x y z
N MET A 1 8.34 -11.51 13.90
CA MET A 1 7.78 -10.14 13.80
C MET A 1 7.20 -9.97 12.42
N PRO A 2 6.11 -9.22 12.24
CA PRO A 2 5.62 -8.92 10.90
C PRO A 2 6.67 -8.13 10.12
N GLN A 3 6.76 -8.40 8.82
CA GLN A 3 7.62 -7.69 7.90
C GLN A 3 6.85 -6.52 7.30
N ILE A 4 7.44 -5.34 7.34
CA ILE A 4 6.89 -4.15 6.67
C ILE A 4 7.69 -3.94 5.38
N LYS A 5 6.99 -3.88 4.27
CA LYS A 5 7.59 -3.78 2.94
C LYS A 5 7.15 -2.50 2.24
N ALA A 6 8.13 -1.68 1.89
CA ALA A 6 7.95 -0.40 1.22
C ALA A 6 7.96 -0.54 -0.31
N PRO A 7 7.48 0.48 -1.03
CA PRO A 7 7.60 0.57 -2.49
C PRO A 7 9.07 0.58 -2.95
N ILE A 8 9.34 -0.10 -4.06
CA ILE A 8 10.66 -0.12 -4.71
C ILE A 8 10.66 0.44 -6.13
N SER A 9 9.51 0.47 -6.79
CA SER A 9 9.35 1.08 -8.11
C SER A 9 7.89 1.44 -8.40
N VAL A 10 7.67 2.36 -9.35
CA VAL A 10 6.33 2.66 -9.88
C VAL A 10 6.03 1.69 -11.03
N SER A 11 4.80 1.19 -11.08
CA SER A 11 4.30 0.39 -12.20
C SER A 11 3.52 1.30 -13.15
N GLY A 12 4.02 1.46 -14.37
CA GLY A 12 3.41 2.36 -15.34
C GLY A 12 3.89 3.81 -15.18
N SER A 13 2.96 4.76 -15.26
CA SER A 13 3.25 6.19 -15.19
C SER A 13 2.71 6.83 -13.91
N ASP A 14 3.52 7.65 -13.28
CA ASP A 14 3.13 8.54 -12.19
C ASP A 14 2.98 10.01 -12.65
N ALA A 15 2.87 10.25 -13.95
CA ALA A 15 2.85 11.60 -14.53
C ALA A 15 1.64 12.46 -14.07
N ALA A 16 0.53 11.80 -13.69
CA ALA A 16 -0.65 12.47 -13.12
C ALA A 16 -0.46 12.87 -11.64
N TRP A 17 0.63 12.45 -11.01
CA TRP A 17 0.92 12.69 -9.60
C TRP A 17 2.03 13.72 -9.41
N SER A 18 1.73 14.77 -8.67
CA SER A 18 2.73 15.75 -8.23
C SER A 18 3.52 15.20 -7.05
N LYS A 19 4.80 15.54 -6.96
CA LYS A 19 5.70 15.09 -5.89
C LYS A 19 6.04 16.28 -4.99
N ASN A 20 5.86 16.12 -3.70
CA ASN A 20 6.17 17.12 -2.69
C ASN A 20 7.30 16.60 -1.77
N GLY A 21 8.34 17.39 -1.61
CA GLY A 21 9.53 17.04 -0.82
C GLY A 21 10.57 16.27 -1.61
N ALA A 22 10.54 14.95 -1.60
CA ALA A 22 11.49 14.11 -2.32
C ALA A 22 11.26 14.13 -3.84
N GLY A 23 12.31 13.90 -4.62
CA GLY A 23 12.27 14.02 -6.09
C GLY A 23 11.54 12.91 -6.84
N THR A 24 11.14 11.82 -6.18
CA THR A 24 10.50 10.66 -6.82
C THR A 24 9.30 10.17 -6.03
N THR A 25 8.34 9.52 -6.70
CA THR A 25 7.18 8.88 -6.06
C THR A 25 7.59 7.88 -4.97
N ILE A 26 8.63 7.08 -5.23
CA ILE A 26 9.12 6.08 -4.27
C ILE A 26 9.64 6.74 -2.99
N LEU A 27 10.43 7.80 -3.11
CA LEU A 27 10.92 8.52 -1.92
C LEU A 27 9.79 9.21 -1.16
N CYS A 28 8.75 9.67 -1.85
CA CYS A 28 7.58 10.28 -1.21
C CYS A 28 6.65 9.28 -0.51
N THR A 29 6.75 7.97 -0.79
CA THR A 29 5.82 6.96 -0.28
C THR A 29 6.52 5.80 0.44
N SER A 30 7.84 5.86 0.63
CA SER A 30 8.64 4.78 1.21
C SER A 30 8.83 4.85 2.72
N ASP A 31 8.30 5.87 3.37
CA ASP A 31 8.31 5.97 4.82
C ASP A 31 7.46 4.86 5.45
N HIS A 32 7.74 4.54 6.70
CA HIS A 32 6.91 3.60 7.46
C HIS A 32 5.82 4.33 8.24
N ILE A 33 4.63 3.74 8.29
CA ILE A 33 3.52 4.25 9.12
C ILE A 33 3.94 4.44 10.58
N ALA A 34 4.85 3.62 11.10
CA ALA A 34 5.36 3.74 12.46
C ALA A 34 6.22 5.01 12.69
N SER A 35 6.73 5.64 11.63
CA SER A 35 7.55 6.87 11.70
C SER A 35 7.39 7.68 10.40
N PRO A 36 6.20 8.20 10.11
CA PRO A 36 5.92 8.86 8.85
C PRO A 36 6.53 10.25 8.78
N ASP A 37 6.90 10.66 7.56
CA ASP A 37 7.22 12.05 7.23
C ASP A 37 6.12 12.62 6.32
N ASP A 38 5.16 13.33 6.91
CA ASP A 38 4.08 13.98 6.17
C ASP A 38 4.54 15.23 5.40
N GLY A 39 5.82 15.58 5.48
CA GLY A 39 6.45 16.61 4.65
C GLY A 39 6.81 16.12 3.24
N THR A 40 6.84 14.80 3.04
CA THR A 40 7.09 14.15 1.75
C THR A 40 5.89 13.32 1.33
N TYR A 41 5.25 13.68 0.23
CA TYR A 41 4.06 12.98 -0.28
C TYR A 41 3.89 13.16 -1.79
N ILE A 42 3.05 12.32 -2.38
CA ILE A 42 2.54 12.50 -3.73
C ILE A 42 1.11 12.99 -3.69
N SER A 43 0.68 13.76 -4.69
CA SER A 43 -0.62 14.42 -4.75
C SER A 43 -1.27 14.26 -6.11
N ASN A 44 -2.55 13.94 -6.13
CA ASN A 44 -3.36 13.85 -7.34
C ASN A 44 -4.75 14.44 -7.10
N SER A 45 -5.27 15.21 -8.10
CA SER A 45 -6.62 15.79 -8.08
C SER A 45 -7.47 15.32 -9.27
N GLY A 46 -7.10 14.24 -9.92
CA GLY A 46 -7.79 13.71 -11.10
C GLY A 46 -8.54 12.40 -10.85
N GLY A 47 -8.41 11.80 -9.66
CA GLY A 47 -8.92 10.47 -9.40
C GLY A 47 -8.07 9.37 -10.05
N ASP A 48 -6.85 9.69 -10.51
CA ASP A 48 -5.95 8.70 -11.11
C ASP A 48 -5.40 7.74 -10.06
N ALA A 49 -5.26 6.48 -10.46
CA ALA A 49 -4.60 5.48 -9.62
C ALA A 49 -3.08 5.62 -9.68
N ILE A 50 -2.40 5.33 -8.57
CA ILE A 50 -0.97 5.07 -8.55
C ILE A 50 -0.72 3.64 -8.10
N ARG A 51 0.11 2.91 -8.87
CA ARG A 51 0.52 1.54 -8.58
C ARG A 51 2.01 1.48 -8.36
N VAL A 52 2.42 0.90 -7.25
CA VAL A 52 3.83 0.75 -6.87
C VAL A 52 4.17 -0.72 -6.63
N LYS A 53 5.35 -1.13 -7.09
CA LYS A 53 5.90 -2.45 -6.78
C LYS A 53 6.42 -2.45 -5.35
N ILE A 54 6.09 -3.49 -4.60
CA ILE A 54 6.49 -3.66 -3.21
C ILE A 54 7.74 -4.53 -3.13
N ASP A 55 8.66 -4.20 -2.21
CA ASP A 55 9.77 -5.06 -1.86
C ASP A 55 9.26 -6.40 -1.37
N PRO A 56 9.69 -7.55 -1.95
CA PRO A 56 9.12 -8.83 -1.61
C PRO A 56 9.36 -9.20 -0.14
N PRO A 57 8.34 -9.71 0.56
CA PRO A 57 8.52 -10.22 1.90
C PRO A 57 9.32 -11.53 1.90
N ASP A 58 10.21 -11.67 2.87
CA ASP A 58 10.95 -12.91 3.09
C ASP A 58 10.07 -13.92 3.84
N HIS A 59 9.90 -15.10 3.28
CA HIS A 59 9.15 -16.20 3.91
C HIS A 59 7.77 -15.80 4.49
N PRO A 60 6.88 -15.18 3.71
CA PRO A 60 5.60 -14.72 4.21
C PRO A 60 4.72 -15.88 4.67
N ASN A 61 3.89 -15.63 5.69
CA ASN A 61 2.77 -16.51 5.97
C ASN A 61 1.73 -16.35 4.85
N LYS A 62 1.47 -17.44 4.12
CA LYS A 62 0.63 -17.42 2.91
C LYS A 62 -0.87 -17.38 3.19
N THR A 63 -1.30 -17.38 4.44
CA THR A 63 -2.73 -17.51 4.77
C THR A 63 -3.27 -16.41 5.67
N THR A 64 -2.42 -15.79 6.50
CA THR A 64 -2.89 -14.80 7.47
C THR A 64 -1.90 -13.66 7.67
N GLY A 65 -2.40 -12.51 8.11
CA GLY A 65 -1.58 -11.38 8.53
C GLY A 65 -0.95 -10.59 7.39
N LEU A 66 -1.53 -10.65 6.20
CA LEU A 66 -1.16 -9.78 5.09
C LEU A 66 -2.08 -8.56 5.15
N LYS A 67 -1.51 -7.35 5.22
CA LYS A 67 -2.25 -6.10 5.30
C LYS A 67 -1.70 -5.07 4.33
N MET A 68 -2.59 -4.41 3.62
CA MET A 68 -2.30 -3.18 2.87
C MET A 68 -2.42 -1.99 3.80
N LYS A 69 -1.47 -1.08 3.75
CA LYS A 69 -1.46 0.13 4.57
C LYS A 69 -1.17 1.36 3.71
N CYS A 70 -1.88 2.44 4.03
CA CYS A 70 -1.74 3.73 3.39
C CYS A 70 -1.82 4.82 4.43
N ARG A 71 -0.91 5.79 4.38
CA ARG A 71 -1.07 7.05 5.10
C ARG A 71 -1.37 8.15 4.10
N CYS A 72 -2.54 8.75 4.24
CA CYS A 72 -3.01 9.75 3.28
C CYS A 72 -3.89 10.82 3.93
N SER A 73 -4.09 11.91 3.17
CA SER A 73 -4.99 13.01 3.49
C SER A 73 -5.86 13.34 2.28
N GLY A 74 -7.14 13.56 2.49
CA GLY A 74 -8.06 14.05 1.47
C GLY A 74 -8.34 15.54 1.60
N SER A 75 -8.82 16.19 0.54
CA SER A 75 -9.31 17.58 0.60
C SER A 75 -10.84 17.66 0.63
N GLY A 76 -11.53 16.61 0.18
CA GLY A 76 -12.98 16.57 0.06
C GLY A 76 -13.68 15.94 1.27
N ILE A 77 -14.87 16.45 1.59
CA ILE A 77 -15.76 15.82 2.59
C ILE A 77 -16.40 14.60 1.95
N GLY A 78 -16.32 13.45 2.65
CA GLY A 78 -16.86 12.18 2.16
C GLY A 78 -16.02 11.54 1.05
N GLN A 79 -14.78 11.98 0.90
CA GLN A 79 -13.83 11.35 -0.01
C GLN A 79 -13.49 9.94 0.45
N GLU A 80 -13.40 9.03 -0.48
CA GLU A 80 -13.03 7.63 -0.25
C GLU A 80 -11.83 7.26 -1.10
N ILE A 81 -11.09 6.26 -0.65
CA ILE A 81 -10.03 5.61 -1.43
C ILE A 81 -10.32 4.13 -1.64
N ALA A 82 -9.76 3.60 -2.72
CA ALA A 82 -9.61 2.16 -2.92
C ALA A 82 -8.16 1.77 -2.71
N LEU A 83 -7.93 0.71 -1.93
CA LEU A 83 -6.65 0.03 -1.82
C LEU A 83 -6.74 -1.32 -2.52
N ARG A 84 -5.79 -1.61 -3.41
CA ARG A 84 -5.78 -2.86 -4.17
C ARG A 84 -4.41 -3.51 -4.14
N LEU A 85 -4.42 -4.85 -4.12
CA LEU A 85 -3.22 -5.66 -4.28
C LEU A 85 -3.29 -6.40 -5.62
N PHE A 86 -2.19 -6.38 -6.34
CA PHE A 86 -2.02 -7.12 -7.60
C PHE A 86 -0.78 -8.01 -7.54
N GLN A 87 -0.83 -9.13 -8.26
CA GLN A 87 0.34 -9.90 -8.67
C GLN A 87 0.47 -9.75 -10.19
N GLY A 88 1.52 -9.05 -10.63
CA GLY A 88 1.61 -8.62 -12.02
C GLY A 88 0.41 -7.77 -12.43
N SER A 89 -0.36 -8.23 -13.40
CA SER A 89 -1.61 -7.61 -13.85
C SER A 89 -2.87 -8.21 -13.22
N THR A 90 -2.74 -9.28 -12.43
CA THR A 90 -3.88 -9.98 -11.83
C THR A 90 -4.25 -9.35 -10.48
N GLY A 91 -5.51 -8.94 -10.32
CA GLY A 91 -6.04 -8.47 -9.05
C GLY A 91 -6.11 -9.60 -8.02
N ILE A 92 -5.56 -9.36 -6.84
CA ILE A 92 -5.58 -10.27 -5.69
C ILE A 92 -6.65 -9.83 -4.70
N ALA A 93 -6.65 -8.53 -4.34
CA ALA A 93 -7.59 -7.94 -3.40
C ALA A 93 -8.01 -6.55 -3.88
N ASP A 94 -9.27 -6.18 -3.68
CA ASP A 94 -9.81 -4.86 -4.00
C ASP A 94 -10.74 -4.41 -2.87
N TYR A 95 -10.28 -3.43 -2.11
CA TYR A 95 -11.03 -2.80 -1.02
C TYR A 95 -11.32 -1.34 -1.40
N GLY A 96 -12.46 -1.16 -2.05
CA GLY A 96 -13.00 0.16 -2.36
C GLY A 96 -13.73 0.79 -1.16
N SER A 97 -14.06 2.07 -1.29
CA SER A 97 -14.92 2.80 -0.33
C SER A 97 -14.37 2.88 1.10
N ILE A 98 -13.05 3.05 1.25
CA ILE A 98 -12.43 3.39 2.52
C ILE A 98 -12.57 4.89 2.71
N SER A 99 -13.44 5.33 3.64
CA SER A 99 -13.63 6.75 3.92
C SER A 99 -12.38 7.35 4.56
N ILE A 100 -11.94 8.49 4.06
CA ILE A 100 -10.76 9.21 4.57
C ILE A 100 -11.13 10.55 5.18
N ALA A 101 -10.35 10.97 6.20
CA ALA A 101 -10.53 12.25 6.85
C ALA A 101 -9.99 13.39 5.98
N PRO A 102 -10.71 14.52 5.87
CA PRO A 102 -10.21 15.69 5.16
C PRO A 102 -9.19 16.47 6.00
N GLY A 103 -8.13 16.95 5.36
CA GLY A 103 -7.22 17.97 5.88
C GLY A 103 -6.14 17.48 6.85
N SER A 104 -6.04 16.19 7.13
CA SER A 104 -4.97 15.61 7.95
C SER A 104 -4.52 14.25 7.43
N PHE A 105 -3.22 13.96 7.55
CA PHE A 105 -2.72 12.62 7.25
C PHE A 105 -3.12 11.65 8.36
N GLU A 106 -3.79 10.58 7.96
CA GLU A 106 -4.19 9.48 8.85
C GLU A 106 -3.81 8.12 8.24
N ASP A 107 -3.72 7.12 9.13
CA ASP A 107 -3.35 5.76 8.75
C ASP A 107 -4.60 4.95 8.44
N TYR A 108 -4.57 4.29 7.29
CA TYR A 108 -5.62 3.37 6.84
C TYR A 108 -5.00 2.01 6.58
N GLU A 109 -5.63 0.97 7.11
CA GLU A 109 -5.18 -0.40 6.87
C GLU A 109 -6.34 -1.30 6.47
N GLN A 110 -6.03 -2.29 5.64
CA GLN A 110 -6.97 -3.29 5.21
C GLN A 110 -6.31 -4.67 5.23
N GLU A 111 -6.87 -5.57 6.03
CA GLU A 111 -6.43 -6.96 6.08
C GLU A 111 -6.91 -7.71 4.83
N ILE A 112 -6.00 -8.48 4.22
CA ILE A 112 -6.28 -9.33 3.07
C ILE A 112 -6.80 -10.67 3.59
N SER A 113 -7.93 -11.14 3.07
CA SER A 113 -8.54 -12.40 3.48
C SER A 113 -7.64 -13.60 3.20
N GLU A 114 -7.84 -14.70 3.94
CA GLU A 114 -7.08 -15.94 3.74
C GLU A 114 -7.20 -16.48 2.30
N GLY A 115 -8.37 -16.37 1.68
CA GLY A 115 -8.60 -16.81 0.31
C GLY A 115 -7.84 -15.97 -0.71
N GLU A 116 -7.81 -14.65 -0.53
CA GLU A 116 -7.04 -13.74 -1.37
C GLU A 116 -5.54 -13.97 -1.18
N ALA A 117 -5.06 -14.05 0.06
CA ALA A 117 -3.65 -14.34 0.36
C ALA A 117 -3.20 -15.69 -0.22
N ALA A 118 -4.06 -16.72 -0.16
CA ALA A 118 -3.77 -18.04 -0.72
C ALA A 118 -3.67 -18.04 -2.26
N SER A 119 -4.26 -17.04 -2.94
CA SER A 119 -4.17 -16.90 -4.39
C SER A 119 -2.84 -16.34 -4.87
N ILE A 120 -2.02 -15.78 -3.97
CA ILE A 120 -0.68 -15.26 -4.31
C ILE A 120 0.26 -16.44 -4.58
N THR A 121 0.77 -16.51 -5.79
CA THR A 121 1.72 -17.54 -6.22
C THR A 121 3.16 -17.04 -6.30
N ASP A 122 3.33 -15.72 -6.49
CA ASP A 122 4.64 -15.06 -6.59
C ASP A 122 4.67 -13.76 -5.78
N TYR A 123 5.29 -13.82 -4.60
CA TYR A 123 5.47 -12.65 -3.72
C TYR A 123 6.49 -11.64 -4.25
N SER A 124 7.32 -12.01 -5.22
CA SER A 124 8.28 -11.08 -5.84
C SER A 124 7.64 -10.16 -6.89
N ASP A 125 6.38 -10.39 -7.25
CA ASP A 125 5.66 -9.63 -8.27
C ASP A 125 4.40 -8.95 -7.72
N LEU A 126 4.46 -8.45 -6.48
CA LEU A 126 3.36 -7.76 -5.82
C LEU A 126 3.39 -6.25 -6.03
N TYR A 127 2.21 -5.70 -6.23
CA TYR A 127 1.98 -4.26 -6.42
C TYR A 127 0.83 -3.78 -5.52
N LEU A 128 1.02 -2.64 -4.86
CA LEU A 128 -0.05 -1.90 -4.22
C LEU A 128 -0.53 -0.76 -5.11
N GLU A 129 -1.83 -0.57 -5.12
CA GLU A 129 -2.47 0.54 -5.82
C GLU A 129 -3.38 1.30 -4.86
N VAL A 130 -3.33 2.63 -4.94
CA VAL A 130 -4.28 3.53 -4.29
C VAL A 130 -4.92 4.43 -5.33
N GLN A 131 -6.21 4.70 -5.16
CA GLN A 131 -6.99 5.57 -6.02
C GLN A 131 -8.05 6.30 -5.21
N SER A 132 -8.23 7.62 -5.47
CA SER A 132 -9.38 8.37 -4.95
C SER A 132 -10.64 8.03 -5.72
N SER A 133 -11.77 7.98 -5.03
CA SER A 133 -13.09 7.85 -5.65
C SER A 133 -13.62 9.13 -6.29
N THR A 134 -12.98 10.26 -5.99
CA THR A 134 -13.37 11.59 -6.46
C THR A 134 -12.19 12.30 -7.12
N THR A 135 -12.45 13.45 -7.72
CA THR A 135 -11.43 14.36 -8.25
C THR A 135 -10.90 15.35 -7.20
N ASP A 136 -11.32 15.20 -5.93
CA ASP A 136 -10.73 15.96 -4.84
C ASP A 136 -9.28 15.53 -4.61
N GLN A 137 -8.46 16.48 -4.15
CA GLN A 137 -7.05 16.19 -3.94
C GLN A 137 -6.86 15.07 -2.93
N LEU A 138 -6.06 14.09 -3.31
CA LEU A 138 -5.54 13.02 -2.46
C LEU A 138 -4.03 13.16 -2.34
N ASP A 139 -3.55 13.29 -1.11
CA ASP A 139 -2.13 13.29 -0.76
C ASP A 139 -1.77 11.97 -0.10
N VAL A 140 -0.71 11.32 -0.56
CA VAL A 140 -0.25 10.02 -0.04
C VAL A 140 1.20 10.12 0.39
N SER A 141 1.48 9.89 1.67
CA SER A 141 2.84 9.90 2.23
C SER A 141 3.43 8.51 2.46
N VAL A 142 2.58 7.49 2.67
CA VAL A 142 3.05 6.10 2.86
C VAL A 142 2.16 5.12 2.11
N LEU A 143 2.80 4.17 1.44
CA LEU A 143 2.19 2.92 0.95
C LEU A 143 3.08 1.77 1.43
N GLU A 144 2.53 0.81 2.15
CA GLU A 144 3.29 -0.35 2.62
C GLU A 144 2.45 -1.63 2.67
N LEU A 145 3.13 -2.77 2.56
CA LEU A 145 2.56 -4.09 2.76
C LEU A 145 3.15 -4.70 4.03
N GLU A 146 2.31 -5.00 5.00
CA GLU A 146 2.69 -5.81 6.15
C GLU A 146 2.43 -7.28 5.85
N ALA A 147 3.41 -8.13 6.11
CA ALA A 147 3.30 -9.58 5.99
C ALA A 147 3.74 -10.25 7.29
N ALA A 148 2.94 -11.17 7.79
CA ALA A 148 3.35 -11.97 8.94
C ALA A 148 4.47 -12.95 8.54
N ASP A 149 5.46 -13.08 9.41
CA ASP A 149 6.52 -14.08 9.23
C ASP A 149 5.96 -15.50 9.34
N ARG A 150 6.46 -16.37 8.49
CA ARG A 150 6.20 -17.80 8.64
C ARG A 150 6.89 -18.31 9.92
N ILE A 151 6.12 -18.84 10.87
CA ILE A 151 6.67 -19.50 12.06
C ILE A 151 7.29 -20.83 11.63
N LEU A 152 8.61 -20.88 11.54
CA LEU A 152 9.35 -22.12 11.38
C LEU A 152 9.38 -22.85 12.75
N ARG A 153 8.54 -23.86 12.92
CA ARG A 153 8.67 -24.77 14.07
C ARG A 153 9.78 -25.76 13.75
N VAL A 154 10.93 -25.57 14.37
CA VAL A 154 12.00 -26.56 14.34
C VAL A 154 11.65 -27.64 15.39
N TYR A 155 11.27 -28.80 14.95
CA TYR A 155 11.14 -29.97 15.83
C TYR A 155 12.55 -30.54 16.01
N VAL A 156 13.11 -30.36 17.20
CA VAL A 156 14.32 -31.12 17.60
C VAL A 156 13.84 -32.52 17.99
N THR A 157 14.06 -33.47 17.12
CA THR A 157 13.91 -34.91 17.49
C THR A 157 15.09 -35.30 18.37
N THR A 158 14.83 -35.59 19.63
CA THR A 158 15.78 -36.20 20.56
C THR A 158 15.90 -37.71 20.31
#